data_66e08af63d44634526f22af6c835ce4c
#
_entry.id   66e08af63d44634526f22af6c835ce4c
#
_cell.length_a   1.000
_cell.length_b   1.000
_cell.length_c   1.000
_cell.angle_alpha   90.00
_cell.angle_beta   90.00
_cell.angle_gamma   90.00
#
_symmetry.space_group_name_H-M   'P 1'
#
loop_
_entity.id
_entity.type
_entity.pdbx_description
1 polymer ?
#
loop_
_entity_poly.entity_id
_entity_poly.type
_entity_poly.pdbx_seq_one_letter_code
_entity_poly.pdbx_strand_id
1 'polypeptide(L)'
;LTSSLDYLKQLGSGGAKQFMSVPVSLELTQPVFGVNTLKWNRRIEPVRYAEAKAEFISATEEVTMKTITYFFELLLAKESLATAMQNKTNADRLYEVAIAKRKMGQISENDLLQLKLNSLQGKADVTEAESNLNAKMFQLRSFLGVSEQESLNPVLPATVPDIKME
;
A
#
# COMPACT_ATOMS: atom_id res chain seq x y z
N LEU A 1 26.67 3.77 36.27
CA LEU A 1 28.03 4.30 36.45
C LEU A 1 28.14 5.54 35.57
N THR A 2 27.94 6.73 36.16
CA THR A 2 28.21 8.00 35.49
C THR A 2 29.47 8.60 36.12
N SER A 3 30.53 8.68 35.34
CA SER A 3 31.73 9.44 35.74
C SER A 3 31.80 10.71 34.93
N SER A 4 31.62 11.87 35.57
CA SER A 4 31.90 13.17 35.00
C SER A 4 33.20 13.71 35.52
N LEU A 5 34.21 13.81 34.68
CA LEU A 5 35.49 14.46 34.94
C LEU A 5 35.40 15.88 34.31
N ASP A 6 34.98 16.86 35.10
CA ASP A 6 35.05 18.26 34.72
C ASP A 6 36.37 18.88 35.12
N TYR A 7 37.26 19.11 34.16
CA TYR A 7 38.47 19.89 34.29
C TYR A 7 38.15 21.38 34.02
N LEU A 8 37.91 22.13 35.03
CA LEU A 8 37.91 23.61 34.93
C LEU A 8 39.31 24.20 35.24
N LYS A 9 39.99 24.58 34.17
CA LYS A 9 41.23 25.37 34.28
C LYS A 9 40.86 26.86 34.26
N GLN A 10 40.71 27.47 35.44
CA GLN A 10 40.53 28.89 35.56
C GLN A 10 41.88 29.58 35.59
N LEU A 11 42.27 30.30 34.49
CA LEU A 11 43.38 31.19 34.46
C LEU A 11 42.97 32.52 35.13
N GLY A 12 43.13 32.63 36.45
CA GLY A 12 43.09 33.90 37.14
C GLY A 12 44.49 34.54 37.14
N SER A 13 44.56 35.82 36.82
CA SER A 13 45.73 36.71 36.88
C SER A 13 46.23 36.82 38.33
N GLY A 14 47.16 35.94 38.71
CA GLY A 14 47.77 35.94 40.04
C GLY A 14 48.09 34.56 40.52
N GLY A 15 49.17 34.07 40.19
CA GLY A 15 50.11 33.01 40.62
C GLY A 15 49.74 31.88 41.58
N ALA A 16 48.49 31.52 41.84
CA ALA A 16 48.11 30.37 42.64
C ALA A 16 47.33 29.35 41.80
N LYS A 17 47.93 28.18 41.55
CA LYS A 17 47.26 27.03 40.90
C LYS A 17 46.35 26.38 41.91
N GLN A 18 45.05 26.66 41.84
CA GLN A 18 44.02 25.98 42.65
C GLN A 18 43.54 24.74 41.90
N PHE A 19 43.89 23.57 42.38
CA PHE A 19 43.38 22.28 41.85
C PHE A 19 42.08 21.94 42.61
N MET A 20 40.98 22.03 41.92
CA MET A 20 39.70 21.56 42.45
C MET A 20 39.51 20.10 41.98
N SER A 21 39.78 19.14 42.86
CA SER A 21 39.50 17.74 42.61
C SER A 21 38.05 17.47 42.98
N VAL A 22 37.24 17.09 42.05
CA VAL A 22 35.91 16.55 42.34
C VAL A 22 36.08 15.08 42.69
N PRO A 23 35.76 14.67 43.90
CA PRO A 23 35.87 13.26 44.27
C PRO A 23 34.87 12.42 43.46
N VAL A 24 35.31 11.29 42.95
CA VAL A 24 34.43 10.33 42.27
C VAL A 24 33.44 9.81 43.30
N SER A 25 32.16 10.17 43.15
CA SER A 25 31.08 9.64 43.96
C SER A 25 30.42 8.48 43.26
N LEU A 26 30.42 7.33 43.92
CA LEU A 26 29.63 6.15 43.52
C LEU A 26 28.34 6.17 44.33
N GLU A 27 27.24 6.53 43.67
CA GLU A 27 25.91 6.52 44.24
C GLU A 27 25.21 5.21 43.88
N LEU A 28 24.96 4.33 44.87
CA LEU A 28 24.17 3.13 44.71
C LEU A 28 22.79 3.35 45.35
N THR A 29 21.80 3.66 44.55
CA THR A 29 20.43 3.80 45.04
C THR A 29 19.68 2.49 44.89
N GLN A 30 19.47 1.78 45.98
CA GLN A 30 18.70 0.54 46.03
C GLN A 30 17.40 0.77 46.83
N PRO A 31 16.23 0.68 46.19
CA PRO A 31 14.95 0.79 46.91
C PRO A 31 14.76 -0.48 47.78
N VAL A 32 14.73 -0.32 49.09
CA VAL A 32 14.59 -1.43 50.06
C VAL A 32 13.13 -1.92 50.14
N PHE A 33 12.16 -1.07 49.80
CA PHE A 33 10.72 -1.36 49.78
C PHE A 33 10.06 -1.15 48.39
N GLY A 34 10.83 -1.20 47.32
CA GLY A 34 10.32 -1.04 45.96
C GLY A 34 10.06 -2.39 45.27
N VAL A 35 9.14 -2.38 44.29
CA VAL A 35 8.90 -3.50 43.37
C VAL A 35 10.21 -3.80 42.65
N ASN A 36 10.68 -5.04 42.70
CA ASN A 36 11.89 -5.46 41.99
C ASN A 36 11.61 -5.48 40.49
N THR A 37 11.85 -4.34 39.84
CA THR A 37 11.58 -4.12 38.41
C THR A 37 12.33 -5.10 37.50
N LEU A 38 13.56 -5.51 37.89
CA LEU A 38 14.35 -6.51 37.18
C LEU A 38 13.67 -7.87 37.13
N LYS A 39 13.10 -8.29 38.28
CA LYS A 39 12.38 -9.57 38.37
C LYS A 39 11.10 -9.58 37.58
N TRP A 40 10.37 -8.44 37.56
CA TRP A 40 9.15 -8.29 36.77
C TRP A 40 9.45 -8.18 35.29
N ASN A 41 10.44 -7.40 34.88
CA ASN A 41 10.87 -7.31 33.49
C ASN A 41 11.26 -8.67 32.92
N ARG A 42 12.04 -9.47 33.70
CA ARG A 42 12.41 -10.83 33.29
C ARG A 42 11.19 -11.77 33.07
N ARG A 43 10.09 -11.54 33.76
CA ARG A 43 8.83 -12.29 33.55
C ARG A 43 7.98 -11.76 32.43
N ILE A 44 8.01 -10.45 32.18
CA ILE A 44 7.19 -9.78 31.17
C ILE A 44 7.83 -9.91 29.78
N GLU A 45 9.16 -9.87 29.66
CA GLU A 45 9.88 -9.93 28.39
C GLU A 45 9.47 -11.11 27.47
N PRO A 46 9.35 -12.37 27.94
CA PRO A 46 8.91 -13.46 27.08
C PRO A 46 7.47 -13.28 26.56
N VAL A 47 6.60 -12.64 27.36
CA VAL A 47 5.22 -12.36 26.96
C VAL A 47 5.19 -11.25 25.90
N ARG A 48 5.96 -10.18 26.09
CA ARG A 48 6.14 -9.11 25.10
C ARG A 48 6.73 -9.63 23.78
N TYR A 49 7.68 -10.56 23.86
CA TYR A 49 8.23 -11.19 22.66
C TYR A 49 7.18 -12.01 21.91
N ALA A 50 6.34 -12.77 22.64
CA ALA A 50 5.25 -13.53 22.04
C ALA A 50 4.18 -12.60 21.41
N GLU A 51 3.85 -11.49 22.08
CA GLU A 51 2.96 -10.44 21.58
C GLU A 51 3.51 -9.83 20.30
N ALA A 52 4.76 -9.34 20.30
CA ALA A 52 5.40 -8.75 19.12
C ALA A 52 5.49 -9.74 17.95
N LYS A 53 5.70 -11.03 18.23
CA LYS A 53 5.67 -12.08 17.20
C LYS A 53 4.27 -12.27 16.61
N ALA A 54 3.24 -12.26 17.44
CA ALA A 54 1.85 -12.37 16.98
C ALA A 54 1.44 -11.13 16.16
N GLU A 55 1.82 -9.93 16.59
CA GLU A 55 1.61 -8.68 15.84
C GLU A 55 2.31 -8.72 14.48
N PHE A 56 3.56 -9.19 14.42
CA PHE A 56 4.28 -9.33 13.16
C PHE A 56 3.58 -10.28 12.19
N ILE A 57 3.09 -11.43 12.67
CA ILE A 57 2.33 -12.39 11.85
C ILE A 57 1.05 -11.72 11.34
N SER A 58 0.28 -11.08 12.22
CA SER A 58 -0.96 -10.39 11.86
C SER A 58 -0.71 -9.27 10.83
N ALA A 59 0.33 -8.46 11.02
CA ALA A 59 0.70 -7.41 10.06
C ALA A 59 1.10 -7.99 8.69
N THR A 60 1.82 -9.13 8.69
CA THR A 60 2.20 -9.81 7.44
C THR A 60 0.97 -10.36 6.71
N GLU A 61 0.03 -10.94 7.44
CA GLU A 61 -1.24 -11.42 6.87
C GLU A 61 -2.07 -10.26 6.30
N GLU A 62 -2.15 -9.13 7.00
CA GLU A 62 -2.86 -7.95 6.52
C GLU A 62 -2.25 -7.41 5.22
N VAL A 63 -0.92 -7.29 5.14
CA VAL A 63 -0.22 -6.87 3.92
C VAL A 63 -0.48 -7.85 2.78
N THR A 64 -0.45 -9.15 3.06
CA THR A 64 -0.71 -10.20 2.08
C THR A 64 -2.15 -10.09 1.53
N MET A 65 -3.14 -9.93 2.41
CA MET A 65 -4.54 -9.78 2.00
C MET A 65 -4.76 -8.51 1.18
N LYS A 66 -4.16 -7.39 1.55
CA LYS A 66 -4.22 -6.14 0.77
C LYS A 66 -3.58 -6.30 -0.61
N THR A 67 -2.43 -6.96 -0.68
CA THR A 67 -1.75 -7.23 -1.96
C THR A 67 -2.62 -8.07 -2.89
N ILE A 68 -3.22 -9.14 -2.38
CA ILE A 68 -4.13 -10.01 -3.12
C ILE A 68 -5.34 -9.20 -3.62
N THR A 69 -5.94 -8.38 -2.76
CA THR A 69 -7.08 -7.55 -3.11
C THR A 69 -6.74 -6.59 -4.25
N TYR A 70 -5.65 -5.84 -4.15
CA TYR A 70 -5.24 -4.89 -5.19
C TYR A 70 -4.86 -5.58 -6.50
N PHE A 71 -4.26 -6.77 -6.42
CA PHE A 71 -3.96 -7.58 -7.60
C PHE A 71 -5.23 -7.98 -8.35
N PHE A 72 -6.23 -8.52 -7.64
CA PHE A 72 -7.50 -8.91 -8.27
C PHE A 72 -8.32 -7.73 -8.76
N GLU A 73 -8.31 -6.60 -8.03
CA GLU A 73 -8.96 -5.37 -8.49
C GLU A 73 -8.35 -4.86 -9.81
N LEU A 74 -7.03 -4.90 -9.94
CA LEU A 74 -6.34 -4.54 -11.19
C LEU A 74 -6.69 -5.51 -12.32
N LEU A 75 -6.75 -6.80 -12.03
CA LEU A 75 -7.13 -7.82 -13.01
C LEU A 75 -8.56 -7.62 -13.50
N LEU A 76 -9.51 -7.40 -12.59
CA LEU A 76 -10.91 -7.11 -12.94
C LEU A 76 -11.04 -5.83 -13.76
N ALA A 77 -10.27 -4.78 -13.44
CA ALA A 77 -10.27 -3.55 -14.21
C ALA A 77 -9.74 -3.77 -15.64
N LYS A 78 -8.73 -4.63 -15.82
CA LYS A 78 -8.21 -5.01 -17.14
C LYS A 78 -9.25 -5.77 -17.97
N GLU A 79 -9.95 -6.73 -17.38
CA GLU A 79 -11.02 -7.47 -18.06
C GLU A 79 -12.24 -6.60 -18.36
N SER A 80 -12.56 -5.65 -17.48
CA SER A 80 -13.60 -4.65 -17.71
C SER A 80 -13.28 -3.78 -18.92
N LEU A 81 -12.04 -3.32 -19.06
CA LEU A 81 -11.60 -2.56 -20.23
C LEU A 81 -11.71 -3.39 -21.52
N ALA A 82 -11.27 -4.65 -21.49
CA ALA A 82 -11.38 -5.53 -22.66
C ALA A 82 -12.84 -5.72 -23.08
N THR A 83 -13.74 -5.90 -22.12
CA THR A 83 -15.19 -6.00 -22.35
C THR A 83 -15.77 -4.70 -22.91
N ALA A 84 -15.41 -3.55 -22.36
CA ALA A 84 -15.86 -2.23 -22.86
C ALA A 84 -15.39 -2.00 -24.30
N MET A 85 -14.15 -2.33 -24.63
CA MET A 85 -13.63 -2.23 -26.01
C MET A 85 -14.39 -3.14 -26.98
N GLN A 86 -14.71 -4.37 -26.55
CA GLN A 86 -15.51 -5.29 -27.37
C GLN A 86 -16.92 -4.76 -27.60
N ASN A 87 -17.59 -4.25 -26.55
CA ASN A 87 -18.91 -3.67 -26.62
C ASN A 87 -18.95 -2.43 -27.53
N LYS A 88 -17.94 -1.54 -27.40
CA LYS A 88 -17.78 -0.40 -28.31
C LYS A 88 -17.65 -0.85 -29.77
N THR A 89 -16.80 -1.82 -30.04
CA THR A 89 -16.60 -2.35 -31.39
C THR A 89 -17.91 -2.91 -31.98
N ASN A 90 -18.70 -3.60 -31.16
CA ASN A 90 -20.01 -4.13 -31.57
C ASN A 90 -21.02 -3.00 -31.85
N ALA A 91 -21.06 -1.98 -30.96
CA ALA A 91 -21.93 -0.83 -31.14
C ALA A 91 -21.58 -0.02 -32.40
N ASP A 92 -20.29 0.18 -32.67
CA ASP A 92 -19.83 0.87 -33.91
C ASP A 92 -20.25 0.11 -35.16
N ARG A 93 -20.06 -1.22 -35.18
CA ARG A 93 -20.52 -2.07 -36.32
C ARG A 93 -22.03 -2.00 -36.53
N LEU A 94 -22.81 -2.05 -35.43
CA LEU A 94 -24.25 -1.92 -35.52
C LEU A 94 -24.67 -0.55 -36.09
N TYR A 95 -24.00 0.52 -35.71
CA TYR A 95 -24.22 1.86 -36.22
C TYR A 95 -23.87 1.95 -37.72
N GLU A 96 -22.75 1.36 -38.17
CA GLU A 96 -22.36 1.32 -39.60
C GLU A 96 -23.41 0.59 -40.44
N VAL A 97 -23.88 -0.58 -39.95
CA VAL A 97 -24.97 -1.34 -40.61
C VAL A 97 -26.27 -0.51 -40.65
N ALA A 98 -26.56 0.22 -39.60
CA ALA A 98 -27.74 1.09 -39.54
C ALA A 98 -27.69 2.23 -40.56
N ILE A 99 -26.51 2.83 -40.76
CA ILE A 99 -26.32 3.83 -41.80
C ILE A 99 -26.67 3.27 -43.19
N ALA A 100 -26.19 2.07 -43.50
CA ALA A 100 -26.48 1.38 -44.75
C ALA A 100 -28.00 1.09 -44.92
N LYS A 101 -28.63 0.54 -43.88
CA LYS A 101 -30.06 0.25 -43.83
C LYS A 101 -30.93 1.53 -43.98
N ARG A 102 -30.51 2.65 -43.37
CA ARG A 102 -31.20 3.93 -43.51
C ARG A 102 -31.18 4.44 -44.93
N LYS A 103 -30.02 4.34 -45.62
CA LYS A 103 -29.91 4.69 -47.03
C LYS A 103 -30.88 3.89 -47.94
N MET A 104 -31.18 2.65 -47.55
CA MET A 104 -32.13 1.78 -48.25
C MET A 104 -33.59 1.97 -47.77
N GLY A 105 -33.85 2.92 -46.84
CA GLY A 105 -35.18 3.16 -46.31
C GLY A 105 -35.73 2.08 -45.37
N GLN A 106 -34.87 1.20 -44.86
CA GLN A 106 -35.26 0.04 -44.06
C GLN A 106 -35.41 0.33 -42.57
N ILE A 107 -34.86 1.46 -42.08
CA ILE A 107 -34.98 1.86 -40.66
C ILE A 107 -35.36 3.33 -40.57
N SER A 108 -35.93 3.69 -39.41
CA SER A 108 -36.29 5.07 -39.11
C SER A 108 -35.05 5.92 -38.76
N GLU A 109 -35.20 7.24 -38.83
CA GLU A 109 -34.14 8.14 -38.37
C GLU A 109 -33.91 8.06 -36.87
N ASN A 110 -34.99 7.85 -36.12
CA ASN A 110 -34.93 7.68 -34.67
C ASN A 110 -34.10 6.43 -34.26
N ASP A 111 -34.28 5.31 -34.97
CA ASP A 111 -33.50 4.09 -34.76
C ASP A 111 -32.02 4.32 -35.06
N LEU A 112 -31.71 5.05 -36.12
CA LEU A 112 -30.33 5.41 -36.46
C LEU A 112 -29.70 6.28 -35.38
N LEU A 113 -30.43 7.29 -34.87
CA LEU A 113 -29.95 8.16 -33.78
C LEU A 113 -29.73 7.38 -32.48
N GLN A 114 -30.61 6.41 -32.17
CA GLN A 114 -30.44 5.54 -31.01
C GLN A 114 -29.16 4.69 -31.09
N LEU A 115 -28.88 4.12 -32.29
CA LEU A 115 -27.65 3.32 -32.47
C LEU A 115 -26.39 4.20 -32.45
N LYS A 116 -26.48 5.44 -32.95
CA LYS A 116 -25.41 6.43 -32.79
C LYS A 116 -25.14 6.77 -31.34
N LEU A 117 -26.19 6.96 -30.55
CA LEU A 117 -26.07 7.22 -29.11
C LEU A 117 -25.40 6.05 -28.42
N ASN A 118 -25.78 4.81 -28.74
CA ASN A 118 -25.15 3.61 -28.17
C ASN A 118 -23.65 3.51 -28.53
N SER A 119 -23.25 3.88 -29.75
CA SER A 119 -21.83 3.93 -30.15
C SER A 119 -21.05 5.01 -29.36
N LEU A 120 -21.65 6.18 -29.14
CA LEU A 120 -21.05 7.24 -28.32
C LEU A 120 -20.95 6.85 -26.86
N GLN A 121 -21.99 6.18 -26.33
CA GLN A 121 -21.95 5.63 -24.95
C GLN A 121 -20.84 4.60 -24.81
N GLY A 122 -20.69 3.66 -25.75
CA GLY A 122 -19.61 2.67 -25.73
C GLY A 122 -18.21 3.32 -25.73
N LYS A 123 -18.06 4.48 -26.40
CA LYS A 123 -16.80 5.25 -26.31
C LYS A 123 -16.56 5.84 -24.92
N ALA A 124 -17.61 6.36 -24.29
CA ALA A 124 -17.53 6.88 -22.92
C ALA A 124 -17.18 5.76 -21.93
N ASP A 125 -17.81 4.60 -22.06
CA ASP A 125 -17.55 3.42 -21.19
C ASP A 125 -16.09 2.94 -21.30
N VAL A 126 -15.50 2.96 -22.50
CA VAL A 126 -14.06 2.65 -22.67
C VAL A 126 -13.18 3.65 -21.94
N THR A 127 -13.47 4.96 -22.07
CA THR A 127 -12.68 6.00 -21.39
C THR A 127 -12.78 5.87 -19.86
N GLU A 128 -13.95 5.54 -19.35
CA GLU A 128 -14.17 5.28 -17.92
C GLU A 128 -13.38 4.04 -17.45
N ALA A 129 -13.45 2.95 -18.22
CA ALA A 129 -12.71 1.72 -17.92
C ALA A 129 -11.18 1.93 -17.96
N GLU A 130 -10.66 2.72 -18.91
CA GLU A 130 -9.25 3.12 -18.98
C GLU A 130 -8.83 3.93 -17.74
N SER A 131 -9.64 4.89 -17.33
CA SER A 131 -9.42 5.70 -16.14
C SER A 131 -9.38 4.83 -14.87
N ASN A 132 -10.33 3.90 -14.75
CA ASN A 132 -10.39 2.95 -13.63
C ASN A 132 -9.16 2.02 -13.61
N LEU A 133 -8.74 1.48 -14.76
CA LEU A 133 -7.54 0.67 -14.86
C LEU A 133 -6.29 1.44 -14.40
N ASN A 134 -6.14 2.69 -14.85
CA ASN A 134 -5.02 3.54 -14.45
C ASN A 134 -5.03 3.83 -12.94
N ALA A 135 -6.21 4.07 -12.36
CA ALA A 135 -6.35 4.28 -10.92
C ALA A 135 -5.95 3.03 -10.12
N LYS A 136 -6.40 1.82 -10.54
CA LYS A 136 -6.04 0.55 -9.89
C LYS A 136 -4.55 0.21 -10.06
N MET A 137 -3.98 0.53 -11.22
CA MET A 137 -2.55 0.39 -11.47
C MET A 137 -1.73 1.30 -10.55
N PHE A 138 -2.12 2.56 -10.40
CA PHE A 138 -1.47 3.50 -9.51
C PHE A 138 -1.56 3.05 -8.04
N GLN A 139 -2.74 2.57 -7.62
CA GLN A 139 -2.98 2.07 -6.26
C GLN A 139 -2.05 0.90 -5.93
N LEU A 140 -1.93 -0.10 -6.82
CA LEU A 140 -1.03 -1.24 -6.63
C LEU A 140 0.44 -0.81 -6.62
N ARG A 141 0.87 0.07 -7.55
CA ARG A 141 2.25 0.58 -7.60
C ARG A 141 2.62 1.34 -6.34
N SER A 142 1.75 2.24 -5.89
CA SER A 142 1.96 3.01 -4.67
C SER A 142 2.08 2.10 -3.44
N PHE A 143 1.29 1.04 -3.39
CA PHE A 143 1.34 0.07 -2.30
C PHE A 143 2.64 -0.77 -2.31
N LEU A 144 3.11 -1.17 -3.51
CA LEU A 144 4.35 -1.94 -3.68
C LEU A 144 5.63 -1.07 -3.62
N GLY A 145 5.49 0.25 -3.63
CA GLY A 145 6.63 1.18 -3.69
C GLY A 145 7.42 1.12 -5.01
N VAL A 146 6.77 0.69 -6.10
CA VAL A 146 7.38 0.52 -7.42
C VAL A 146 7.30 1.84 -8.20
N SER A 147 8.38 2.16 -8.94
CA SER A 147 8.45 3.37 -9.76
C SER A 147 7.40 3.40 -10.88
N GLU A 148 6.94 4.60 -11.26
CA GLU A 148 5.95 4.79 -12.34
C GLU A 148 6.42 4.27 -13.71
N GLN A 149 7.73 4.12 -13.91
CA GLN A 149 8.31 3.67 -15.18
C GLN A 149 8.22 2.16 -15.42
N GLU A 150 7.93 1.36 -14.39
CA GLU A 150 7.78 -0.08 -14.53
C GLU A 150 6.35 -0.45 -14.91
N SER A 151 6.17 -1.17 -16.02
CA SER A 151 4.87 -1.68 -16.41
C SER A 151 4.55 -2.97 -15.64
N LEU A 152 3.57 -2.91 -14.75
CA LEU A 152 3.05 -4.10 -14.08
C LEU A 152 2.03 -4.78 -14.99
N ASN A 153 2.30 -6.03 -15.38
CA ASN A 153 1.35 -6.85 -16.13
C ASN A 153 0.85 -8.00 -15.24
N PRO A 154 -0.34 -7.92 -14.67
CA PRO A 154 -0.88 -8.99 -13.85
C PRO A 154 -1.15 -10.21 -14.73
N VAL A 155 -0.61 -11.37 -14.32
CA VAL A 155 -0.83 -12.66 -14.97
C VAL A 155 -1.60 -13.56 -14.00
N LEU A 156 -2.71 -14.11 -14.48
CA LEU A 156 -3.49 -15.07 -13.70
C LEU A 156 -2.67 -16.36 -13.52
N PRO A 157 -2.63 -16.95 -12.32
CA PRO A 157 -2.07 -18.27 -12.13
C PRO A 157 -2.90 -19.29 -12.93
N ALA A 158 -2.23 -20.14 -13.69
CA ALA A 158 -2.88 -21.12 -14.57
C ALA A 158 -3.68 -22.20 -13.81
N THR A 159 -3.35 -22.39 -12.53
CA THR A 159 -4.03 -23.35 -11.65
C THR A 159 -4.32 -22.70 -10.30
N VAL A 160 -5.56 -22.82 -9.85
CA VAL A 160 -5.92 -22.47 -8.46
C VAL A 160 -5.44 -23.64 -7.59
N PRO A 161 -4.53 -23.43 -6.62
CA PRO A 161 -4.11 -24.51 -5.74
C PRO A 161 -5.29 -25.00 -4.90
N ASP A 162 -5.45 -26.34 -4.81
CA ASP A 162 -6.43 -26.93 -3.91
C ASP A 162 -6.07 -26.58 -2.47
N ILE A 163 -6.95 -25.83 -1.80
CA ILE A 163 -6.80 -25.51 -0.39
C ILE A 163 -7.17 -26.79 0.38
N LYS A 164 -6.16 -27.51 0.88
CA LYS A 164 -6.38 -28.53 1.89
C LYS A 164 -6.68 -27.81 3.20
N MET A 165 -7.94 -27.81 3.61
CA MET A 165 -8.31 -27.41 4.96
C MET A 165 -7.88 -28.56 5.89
N GLU A 166 -6.85 -28.33 6.70
CA GLU A 166 -6.50 -29.17 7.85
C GLU A 166 -7.37 -28.76 9.05
#